data_75bb0e8e38cc08c6473b0fd901d6f2ce
#
_entry.id   75bb0e8e38cc08c6473b0fd901d6f2ce
#
_cell.length_a   1.000
_cell.length_b   1.000
_cell.length_c   1.000
_cell.angle_alpha   90.00
_cell.angle_beta   90.00
_cell.angle_gamma   90.00
#
_symmetry.space_group_name_H-M   'P 1'
#
loop_
_entity.id
_entity.type
_entity.pdbx_description
1 polymer ?
#
loop_
_entity_poly.entity_id
_entity_poly.type
_entity_poly.pdbx_seq_one_letter_code
_entity_poly.pdbx_strand_id
1 'polypeptide(L)'
;MQLLSPLVLLALAALDMPAQAQNATVPTPAAPGLDFLFSCNVSVGLSVKVGTGVKNTTRAVFPVYGGQAIGPRVQGKVLEIGADWASYGTLLNGVNVADDDTASKNPNATKYFATDARFQLLTLDGANILVATQGQTAPGTTTGAVHVRATLETASAAYSWVNGILVVGVLRTNSDGYQIDLWQLTTP
;
A
#
# COMPACT_ATOMS: atom_id res chain seq x y z
N MET A 1 29.62 67.32 -26.12
CA MET A 1 30.14 66.13 -26.84
C MET A 1 29.67 64.92 -26.03
N GLN A 2 28.50 64.35 -26.37
CA GLN A 2 27.93 63.20 -25.70
C GLN A 2 28.25 61.95 -26.55
N LEU A 3 28.95 60.99 -25.98
CA LEU A 3 29.23 59.69 -26.62
C LEU A 3 28.05 58.75 -26.36
N LEU A 4 27.31 58.41 -27.39
CA LEU A 4 26.28 57.35 -27.42
C LEU A 4 26.94 55.98 -27.40
N SER A 5 26.67 55.17 -26.37
CA SER A 5 27.06 53.77 -26.29
C SER A 5 26.10 52.89 -27.08
N PRO A 6 26.51 52.02 -27.94
CA PRO A 6 25.58 51.11 -28.64
C PRO A 6 25.20 49.94 -27.73
N LEU A 7 23.91 49.82 -27.50
CA LEU A 7 23.30 48.66 -26.83
C LEU A 7 23.33 47.47 -27.76
N VAL A 8 24.16 46.44 -27.50
CA VAL A 8 24.16 45.20 -28.26
C VAL A 8 23.03 44.31 -27.71
N LEU A 9 21.96 44.21 -28.52
CA LEU A 9 20.85 43.31 -28.27
C LEU A 9 21.27 41.90 -28.68
N LEU A 10 21.58 41.01 -27.70
CA LEU A 10 21.83 39.61 -27.97
C LEU A 10 20.47 38.92 -28.09
N ALA A 11 20.05 38.60 -29.30
CA ALA A 11 18.88 37.76 -29.58
C ALA A 11 19.23 36.30 -29.28
N LEU A 12 18.68 35.78 -28.19
CA LEU A 12 18.72 34.35 -27.90
C LEU A 12 17.74 33.65 -28.83
N ALA A 13 18.23 33.04 -29.91
CA ALA A 13 17.44 32.14 -30.71
C ALA A 13 17.17 30.86 -29.89
N ALA A 14 15.96 30.71 -29.41
CA ALA A 14 15.50 29.44 -28.86
C ALA A 14 15.43 28.44 -30.04
N LEU A 15 16.33 27.49 -30.04
CA LEU A 15 16.24 26.34 -30.93
C LEU A 15 15.10 25.46 -30.38
N ASP A 16 13.92 25.62 -30.96
CA ASP A 16 12.83 24.63 -30.84
C ASP A 16 13.30 23.33 -31.49
N MET A 17 13.93 22.46 -30.69
CA MET A 17 14.14 21.10 -31.12
C MET A 17 12.78 20.38 -31.02
N PRO A 18 12.22 19.90 -32.14
CA PRO A 18 11.03 19.09 -32.10
C PRO A 18 11.34 17.84 -31.27
N ALA A 19 10.59 17.62 -30.21
CA ALA A 19 10.61 16.36 -29.48
C ALA A 19 10.15 15.27 -30.47
N GLN A 20 11.10 14.66 -31.18
CA GLN A 20 10.82 13.46 -31.94
C GLN A 20 10.48 12.36 -30.92
N ALA A 21 9.19 12.10 -30.74
CA ALA A 21 8.71 10.87 -30.13
C ALA A 21 9.28 9.73 -31.00
N GLN A 22 10.40 9.17 -30.57
CA GLN A 22 10.93 7.98 -31.20
C GLN A 22 9.90 6.88 -30.98
N ASN A 23 9.16 6.49 -32.01
CA ASN A 23 8.41 5.25 -32.09
C ASN A 23 9.39 4.06 -32.11
N ALA A 24 10.25 3.97 -31.12
CA ALA A 24 10.98 2.75 -30.87
C ALA A 24 9.95 1.75 -30.32
N THR A 25 9.62 0.74 -31.10
CA THR A 25 8.91 -0.45 -30.60
C THR A 25 9.84 -1.15 -29.62
N VAL A 26 9.80 -0.71 -28.37
CA VAL A 26 10.51 -1.42 -27.30
C VAL A 26 9.79 -2.73 -27.09
N PRO A 27 10.46 -3.89 -27.24
CA PRO A 27 9.83 -5.17 -26.97
C PRO A 27 9.27 -5.16 -25.55
N THR A 28 8.00 -5.48 -25.39
CA THR A 28 7.38 -5.60 -24.07
C THR A 28 8.03 -6.79 -23.36
N PRO A 29 8.68 -6.59 -22.19
CA PRO A 29 9.24 -7.70 -21.45
C PRO A 29 8.12 -8.63 -20.94
N ALA A 30 8.46 -9.89 -20.67
CA ALA A 30 7.53 -10.81 -20.04
C ALA A 30 7.10 -10.29 -18.66
N ALA A 31 5.81 -10.39 -18.38
CA ALA A 31 5.29 -9.96 -17.08
C ALA A 31 5.75 -10.93 -15.97
N PRO A 32 6.09 -10.43 -14.77
CA PRO A 32 6.34 -11.28 -13.63
C PRO A 32 5.07 -12.06 -13.23
N GLY A 33 5.26 -13.25 -12.68
CA GLY A 33 4.20 -14.09 -12.15
C GLY A 33 3.91 -13.83 -10.67
N LEU A 34 2.87 -14.47 -10.14
CA LEU A 34 2.48 -14.44 -8.75
C LEU A 34 2.22 -15.85 -8.24
N ASP A 35 2.97 -16.28 -7.22
CA ASP A 35 2.74 -17.54 -6.51
C ASP A 35 2.04 -17.27 -5.18
N PHE A 36 0.90 -17.93 -4.96
CA PHE A 36 0.14 -17.80 -3.73
C PHE A 36 0.90 -18.36 -2.52
N LEU A 37 1.00 -17.55 -1.45
CA LEU A 37 1.67 -17.93 -0.21
C LEU A 37 0.68 -18.40 0.86
N PHE A 38 -0.22 -17.53 1.27
CA PHE A 38 -1.25 -17.80 2.26
C PHE A 38 -2.31 -16.69 2.32
N SER A 39 -3.49 -17.03 2.80
CA SER A 39 -4.50 -16.08 3.29
C SER A 39 -4.37 -15.95 4.80
N CYS A 40 -4.48 -14.73 5.29
CA CYS A 40 -4.43 -14.44 6.72
C CYS A 40 -5.70 -13.72 7.13
N ASN A 41 -6.52 -14.34 7.99
CA ASN A 41 -7.60 -13.66 8.68
C ASN A 41 -7.02 -13.05 9.96
N VAL A 42 -7.16 -11.74 10.12
CA VAL A 42 -6.67 -11.00 11.28
C VAL A 42 -7.84 -10.39 12.01
N SER A 43 -8.05 -10.83 13.24
CA SER A 43 -9.04 -10.26 14.15
C SER A 43 -8.46 -9.02 14.82
N VAL A 44 -9.21 -7.92 14.80
CA VAL A 44 -8.78 -6.66 15.39
C VAL A 44 -9.78 -6.16 16.43
N GLY A 45 -9.28 -5.45 17.42
CA GLY A 45 -10.09 -4.86 18.45
C GLY A 45 -10.63 -3.49 18.11
N LEU A 46 -11.29 -2.88 19.10
CA LEU A 46 -11.78 -1.51 18.97
C LEU A 46 -10.61 -0.56 18.70
N SER A 47 -10.80 0.29 17.71
CA SER A 47 -9.76 1.25 17.34
C SER A 47 -9.58 2.34 18.38
N VAL A 48 -8.32 2.70 18.62
CA VAL A 48 -7.95 3.91 19.35
C VAL A 48 -7.70 5.03 18.32
N LYS A 49 -8.60 6.01 18.29
CA LYS A 49 -8.48 7.15 17.38
C LYS A 49 -7.47 8.16 17.89
N VAL A 50 -6.49 8.50 17.06
CA VAL A 50 -5.55 9.60 17.32
C VAL A 50 -6.17 10.94 16.89
N GLY A 51 -7.07 10.89 15.90
CA GLY A 51 -7.77 12.07 15.37
C GLY A 51 -7.33 12.42 13.96
N THR A 52 -7.86 13.55 13.47
CA THR A 52 -7.58 14.03 12.12
C THR A 52 -6.22 14.71 12.06
N GLY A 53 -5.34 14.16 11.22
CA GLY A 53 -4.00 14.70 11.00
C GLY A 53 -3.96 15.79 9.92
N VAL A 54 -2.75 16.30 9.67
CA VAL A 54 -2.49 17.39 8.69
C VAL A 54 -2.88 17.06 7.25
N LYS A 55 -3.12 15.77 6.93
CA LYS A 55 -3.54 15.32 5.60
C LYS A 55 -5.07 15.13 5.47
N ASN A 56 -5.86 15.68 6.39
CA ASN A 56 -7.31 15.48 6.45
C ASN A 56 -7.73 13.99 6.50
N THR A 57 -6.89 13.11 7.04
CA THR A 57 -7.22 11.72 7.29
C THR A 57 -7.26 11.45 8.78
N THR A 58 -8.20 10.65 9.23
CA THR A 58 -8.25 10.17 10.60
C THR A 58 -7.24 9.02 10.76
N ARG A 59 -6.33 9.17 11.72
CA ARG A 59 -5.45 8.09 12.12
C ARG A 59 -6.05 7.32 13.28
N ALA A 60 -6.02 6.00 13.17
CA ALA A 60 -6.45 5.12 14.24
C ALA A 60 -5.53 3.90 14.35
N VAL A 61 -5.44 3.35 15.55
CA VAL A 61 -4.72 2.12 15.83
C VAL A 61 -5.73 1.02 16.12
N PHE A 62 -5.64 -0.08 15.40
CA PHE A 62 -6.46 -1.26 15.55
C PHE A 62 -5.60 -2.38 16.17
N PRO A 63 -5.72 -2.69 17.47
CA PRO A 63 -4.95 -3.77 18.08
C PRO A 63 -5.30 -5.12 17.46
N VAL A 64 -4.28 -5.96 17.24
CA VAL A 64 -4.47 -7.33 16.76
C VAL A 64 -4.80 -8.25 17.92
N TYR A 65 -5.89 -9.01 17.79
CA TYR A 65 -6.38 -9.95 18.81
C TYR A 65 -6.28 -11.41 18.35
N GLY A 66 -5.57 -11.67 17.28
CA GLY A 66 -5.35 -13.03 16.81
C GLY A 66 -5.83 -13.26 15.39
N GLY A 67 -6.04 -14.51 15.07
CA GLY A 67 -6.49 -14.93 13.74
C GLY A 67 -5.78 -16.18 13.25
N GLN A 68 -5.87 -16.44 11.94
CA GLN A 68 -5.33 -17.64 11.34
C GLN A 68 -4.71 -17.35 9.97
N ALA A 69 -3.57 -17.97 9.69
CA ALA A 69 -2.94 -18.03 8.38
C ALA A 69 -3.10 -19.44 7.78
N ILE A 70 -3.58 -19.50 6.54
CA ILE A 70 -3.81 -20.76 5.80
C ILE A 70 -3.26 -20.62 4.39
N GLY A 71 -2.32 -21.46 4.03
CA GLY A 71 -1.74 -21.50 2.69
C GLY A 71 -0.91 -22.74 2.42
N PRO A 72 -0.44 -22.92 1.18
CA PRO A 72 0.32 -24.12 0.80
C PRO A 72 1.71 -24.17 1.42
N ARG A 73 2.30 -23.02 1.78
CA ARG A 73 3.68 -22.94 2.28
C ARG A 73 3.78 -22.40 3.71
N VAL A 74 2.78 -21.66 4.19
CA VAL A 74 2.72 -21.10 5.54
C VAL A 74 1.33 -21.36 6.11
N GLN A 75 1.29 -22.01 7.28
CA GLN A 75 0.08 -22.23 8.06
C GLN A 75 0.37 -21.98 9.53
N GLY A 76 -0.58 -21.36 10.23
CA GLY A 76 -0.39 -21.06 11.64
C GLY A 76 -1.46 -20.13 12.19
N LYS A 77 -1.19 -19.59 13.36
CA LYS A 77 -2.07 -18.60 14.01
C LYS A 77 -1.42 -17.22 14.04
N VAL A 78 -2.25 -16.19 13.93
CA VAL A 78 -1.87 -14.83 14.28
C VAL A 78 -1.83 -14.72 15.78
N LEU A 79 -0.74 -14.19 16.34
CA LEU A 79 -0.64 -13.94 17.77
C LEU A 79 -1.33 -12.62 18.15
N GLU A 80 -1.74 -12.50 19.41
CA GLU A 80 -2.34 -11.29 19.98
C GLU A 80 -1.28 -10.21 20.23
N ILE A 81 -0.44 -9.97 19.21
CA ILE A 81 0.69 -9.04 19.26
C ILE A 81 0.72 -8.24 17.97
N GLY A 82 0.66 -6.92 18.10
CA GLY A 82 0.73 -6.00 16.97
C GLY A 82 -0.49 -5.12 16.86
N ALA A 83 -0.48 -4.35 15.80
CA ALA A 83 -1.59 -3.46 15.46
C ALA A 83 -1.54 -3.05 13.99
N ASP A 84 -2.64 -2.49 13.49
CA ASP A 84 -2.70 -1.71 12.26
C ASP A 84 -2.80 -0.22 12.62
N TRP A 85 -1.78 0.56 12.24
CA TRP A 85 -1.75 2.02 12.35
C TRP A 85 -2.39 2.66 11.13
N ALA A 86 -3.67 2.40 10.95
CA ALA A 86 -4.41 2.79 9.77
C ALA A 86 -4.65 4.30 9.67
N SER A 87 -4.88 4.75 8.44
CA SER A 87 -5.42 6.07 8.15
C SER A 87 -6.63 5.92 7.25
N TYR A 88 -7.70 6.65 7.54
CA TYR A 88 -8.91 6.61 6.71
C TYR A 88 -9.52 8.01 6.56
N GLY A 89 -10.36 8.17 5.56
CA GLY A 89 -11.00 9.44 5.25
C GLY A 89 -11.79 9.37 3.95
N THR A 90 -12.08 10.53 3.41
CA THR A 90 -12.80 10.70 2.15
C THR A 90 -11.91 11.40 1.13
N LEU A 91 -11.88 10.88 -0.10
CA LEU A 91 -11.26 11.51 -1.25
C LEU A 91 -12.33 12.18 -2.09
N LEU A 92 -12.14 13.44 -2.43
CA LEU A 92 -12.91 14.15 -3.45
C LEU A 92 -11.98 14.57 -4.58
N ASN A 93 -12.23 14.07 -5.79
CA ASN A 93 -11.35 14.29 -6.94
C ASN A 93 -9.87 13.92 -6.66
N GLY A 94 -9.64 12.83 -5.90
CA GLY A 94 -8.31 12.35 -5.55
C GLY A 94 -7.60 13.10 -4.40
N VAL A 95 -8.25 14.09 -3.79
CA VAL A 95 -7.70 14.86 -2.67
C VAL A 95 -8.42 14.48 -1.38
N ASN A 96 -7.66 14.28 -0.30
CA ASN A 96 -8.24 14.04 1.02
C ASN A 96 -8.99 15.30 1.49
N VAL A 97 -10.25 15.13 1.82
CA VAL A 97 -11.10 16.17 2.42
C VAL A 97 -11.47 15.79 3.85
N ALA A 98 -11.82 16.78 4.65
CA ALA A 98 -12.32 16.49 5.99
C ALA A 98 -13.49 15.51 5.90
N ASP A 99 -13.46 14.46 6.72
CA ASP A 99 -14.51 13.45 6.76
C ASP A 99 -15.70 14.01 7.55
N ASP A 100 -16.46 14.88 6.88
CA ASP A 100 -17.71 15.41 7.35
C ASP A 100 -18.89 14.82 6.56
N ASP A 101 -20.10 15.05 7.08
CA ASP A 101 -21.33 14.55 6.44
C ASP A 101 -21.55 15.11 5.03
N THR A 102 -21.01 16.27 4.73
CA THR A 102 -21.15 16.93 3.42
C THR A 102 -20.24 16.26 2.39
N ALA A 103 -18.97 16.03 2.74
CA ALA A 103 -18.02 15.34 1.88
C ALA A 103 -18.46 13.90 1.60
N SER A 104 -18.97 13.19 2.60
CA SER A 104 -19.43 11.81 2.48
C SER A 104 -20.64 11.63 1.59
N LYS A 105 -21.47 12.67 1.41
CA LYS A 105 -22.67 12.66 0.55
C LYS A 105 -22.39 13.04 -0.91
N ASN A 106 -21.18 13.49 -1.23
CA ASN A 106 -20.82 13.85 -2.59
C ASN A 106 -20.74 12.57 -3.46
N PRO A 107 -21.46 12.50 -4.61
CA PRO A 107 -21.44 11.32 -5.48
C PRO A 107 -20.05 11.01 -6.08
N ASN A 108 -19.15 11.97 -6.10
CA ASN A 108 -17.76 11.80 -6.56
C ASN A 108 -16.78 11.49 -5.41
N ALA A 109 -17.31 11.33 -4.19
CA ALA A 109 -16.49 10.99 -3.05
C ALA A 109 -16.17 9.49 -3.02
N THR A 110 -14.92 9.16 -2.75
CA THR A 110 -14.46 7.77 -2.55
C THR A 110 -13.94 7.61 -1.14
N LYS A 111 -14.23 6.48 -0.51
CA LYS A 111 -13.64 6.17 0.79
C LYS A 111 -12.16 5.81 0.60
N TYR A 112 -11.34 6.37 1.48
CA TYR A 112 -9.92 6.12 1.54
C TYR A 112 -9.60 5.31 2.80
N PHE A 113 -8.83 4.27 2.65
CA PHE A 113 -8.25 3.51 3.75
C PHE A 113 -6.80 3.16 3.41
N ALA A 114 -5.90 3.40 4.34
CA ALA A 114 -4.52 2.96 4.24
C ALA A 114 -4.16 2.17 5.48
N THR A 115 -3.57 1.00 5.29
CA THR A 115 -3.05 0.10 6.33
C THR A 115 -1.54 0.28 6.51
N ASP A 116 -1.08 0.20 7.73
CA ASP A 116 0.33 0.04 8.12
C ASP A 116 0.35 -0.93 9.30
N ALA A 117 0.15 -2.22 8.99
CA ALA A 117 -0.01 -3.24 10.01
C ALA A 117 1.29 -4.02 10.26
N ARG A 118 1.51 -4.36 11.52
CA ARG A 118 2.55 -5.30 11.96
C ARG A 118 1.97 -6.28 12.94
N PHE A 119 2.15 -7.57 12.68
CA PHE A 119 1.69 -8.64 13.55
C PHE A 119 2.59 -9.87 13.42
N GLN A 120 2.41 -10.82 14.34
CA GLN A 120 3.21 -12.05 14.41
C GLN A 120 2.38 -13.26 14.01
N LEU A 121 2.98 -14.13 13.20
CA LEU A 121 2.48 -15.48 12.97
C LEU A 121 3.32 -16.47 13.78
N LEU A 122 2.64 -17.43 14.38
CA LEU A 122 3.25 -18.66 14.92
C LEU A 122 2.81 -19.81 14.01
N THR A 123 3.75 -20.39 13.28
CA THR A 123 3.48 -21.52 12.38
C THR A 123 3.11 -22.80 13.15
N LEU A 124 2.55 -23.78 12.47
CA LEU A 124 2.16 -25.06 13.09
C LEU A 124 3.35 -25.81 13.70
N ASP A 125 4.54 -25.64 13.15
CA ASP A 125 5.80 -26.22 13.62
C ASP A 125 6.60 -25.32 14.58
N GLY A 126 5.99 -24.20 15.03
CA GLY A 126 6.52 -23.35 16.08
C GLY A 126 7.46 -22.22 15.65
N ALA A 127 7.59 -21.94 14.35
CA ALA A 127 8.36 -20.78 13.89
C ALA A 127 7.58 -19.48 14.05
N ASN A 128 8.29 -18.40 14.46
CA ASN A 128 7.72 -17.06 14.46
C ASN A 128 8.07 -16.35 13.14
N ILE A 129 7.07 -15.71 12.52
CA ILE A 129 7.23 -14.87 11.33
C ILE A 129 6.61 -13.51 11.62
N LEU A 130 7.41 -12.45 11.56
CA LEU A 130 6.89 -11.07 11.54
C LEU A 130 6.27 -10.81 10.17
N VAL A 131 5.06 -10.27 10.17
CA VAL A 131 4.38 -9.78 8.96
C VAL A 131 4.19 -8.28 9.09
N ALA A 132 4.77 -7.52 8.17
CA ALA A 132 4.55 -6.09 8.04
C ALA A 132 3.89 -5.80 6.70
N THR A 133 2.73 -5.13 6.72
CA THR A 133 1.98 -4.81 5.50
C THR A 133 1.73 -3.31 5.41
N GLN A 134 1.86 -2.76 4.21
CA GLN A 134 1.54 -1.37 3.91
C GLN A 134 0.82 -1.27 2.58
N GLY A 135 -0.25 -0.46 2.55
CA GLY A 135 -1.00 -0.25 1.32
C GLY A 135 -2.15 0.72 1.50
N GLN A 136 -2.87 0.94 0.42
CA GLN A 136 -4.03 1.83 0.43
C GLN A 136 -5.08 1.36 -0.57
N THR A 137 -6.30 1.85 -0.39
CA THR A 137 -7.40 1.62 -1.34
C THR A 137 -6.96 2.06 -2.73
N ALA A 138 -7.08 1.16 -3.70
CA ALA A 138 -6.75 1.47 -5.09
C ALA A 138 -7.77 2.47 -5.66
N PRO A 139 -7.33 3.50 -6.39
CA PRO A 139 -8.23 4.44 -7.05
C PRO A 139 -9.20 3.71 -7.97
N GLY A 140 -10.48 4.11 -7.94
CA GLY A 140 -11.52 3.55 -8.82
C GLY A 140 -12.05 2.17 -8.42
N THR A 141 -11.61 1.58 -7.30
CA THR A 141 -12.20 0.34 -6.80
C THR A 141 -13.48 0.63 -6.01
N THR A 142 -14.57 -0.02 -6.38
CA THR A 142 -15.86 0.01 -5.63
C THR A 142 -15.90 -1.04 -4.52
N THR A 143 -14.95 -1.97 -4.51
CA THR A 143 -14.94 -3.14 -3.61
C THR A 143 -14.31 -2.87 -2.25
N GLY A 144 -13.71 -1.67 -2.04
CA GLY A 144 -12.98 -1.35 -0.81
C GLY A 144 -11.70 -2.18 -0.61
N ALA A 145 -11.25 -2.90 -1.64
CA ALA A 145 -10.01 -3.68 -1.57
C ALA A 145 -8.80 -2.77 -1.46
N VAL A 146 -7.87 -3.13 -0.57
CA VAL A 146 -6.60 -2.43 -0.36
C VAL A 146 -5.49 -3.27 -0.96
N HIS A 147 -4.73 -2.68 -1.90
CA HIS A 147 -3.53 -3.32 -2.41
C HIS A 147 -2.38 -3.07 -1.45
N VAL A 148 -1.72 -4.13 -1.02
CA VAL A 148 -0.62 -4.06 -0.06
C VAL A 148 0.67 -4.62 -0.62
N ARG A 149 1.78 -4.08 -0.15
CA ARG A 149 3.08 -4.75 -0.14
C ARG A 149 3.27 -5.35 1.25
N ALA A 150 3.94 -6.49 1.32
CA ALA A 150 4.27 -7.11 2.59
C ALA A 150 5.77 -7.42 2.68
N THR A 151 6.30 -7.37 3.90
CA THR A 151 7.61 -7.87 4.27
C THR A 151 7.41 -8.97 5.31
N LEU A 152 8.08 -10.08 5.11
CA LEU A 152 8.08 -11.21 6.03
C LEU A 152 9.48 -11.39 6.58
N GLU A 153 9.60 -11.57 7.91
CA GLU A 153 10.89 -11.74 8.56
C GLU A 153 10.83 -12.89 9.57
N THR A 154 11.85 -13.75 9.55
CA THR A 154 11.99 -14.85 10.50
C THR A 154 13.46 -15.24 10.71
N ALA A 155 13.79 -15.73 11.89
CA ALA A 155 15.05 -16.39 12.19
C ALA A 155 15.00 -17.91 11.97
N SER A 156 13.84 -18.47 11.66
CA SER A 156 13.69 -19.90 11.42
C SER A 156 14.38 -20.34 10.14
N ALA A 157 15.27 -21.31 10.20
CA ALA A 157 15.95 -21.85 9.03
C ALA A 157 14.95 -22.47 8.02
N ALA A 158 13.86 -23.09 8.49
CA ALA A 158 12.84 -23.70 7.64
C ALA A 158 12.06 -22.67 6.79
N TYR A 159 11.95 -21.43 7.28
CA TYR A 159 11.23 -20.35 6.63
C TYR A 159 12.14 -19.20 6.18
N SER A 160 13.47 -19.36 6.22
CA SER A 160 14.44 -18.30 5.85
C SER A 160 14.21 -17.71 4.46
N TRP A 161 13.59 -18.47 3.56
CA TRP A 161 13.24 -18.05 2.21
C TRP A 161 12.26 -16.87 2.18
N VAL A 162 11.44 -16.65 3.22
CA VAL A 162 10.52 -15.50 3.27
C VAL A 162 11.24 -14.17 3.40
N ASN A 163 12.47 -14.16 3.94
CA ASN A 163 13.24 -12.92 4.17
C ASN A 163 13.70 -12.24 2.87
N GLY A 164 13.76 -12.98 1.77
CA GLY A 164 14.33 -12.50 0.51
C GLY A 164 13.32 -12.33 -0.63
N ILE A 165 12.02 -12.52 -0.37
CA ILE A 165 10.99 -12.46 -1.42
C ILE A 165 10.28 -11.12 -1.42
N LEU A 166 9.83 -10.70 -2.61
CA LEU A 166 8.91 -9.57 -2.74
C LEU A 166 7.46 -10.08 -2.66
N VAL A 167 6.70 -9.54 -1.71
CA VAL A 167 5.32 -9.97 -1.46
C VAL A 167 4.36 -8.83 -1.74
N VAL A 168 3.31 -9.15 -2.48
CA VAL A 168 2.16 -8.27 -2.73
C VAL A 168 0.90 -8.95 -2.25
N GLY A 169 -0.15 -8.17 -2.00
CA GLY A 169 -1.40 -8.75 -1.52
C GLY A 169 -2.62 -7.87 -1.69
N VAL A 170 -3.75 -8.45 -1.35
CA VAL A 170 -5.05 -7.79 -1.34
C VAL A 170 -5.68 -7.97 0.03
N LEU A 171 -5.93 -6.85 0.70
CA LEU A 171 -6.66 -6.81 1.97
C LEU A 171 -8.13 -6.47 1.71
N ARG A 172 -9.02 -7.17 2.39
CA ARG A 172 -10.46 -6.91 2.44
C ARG A 172 -10.93 -6.92 3.87
N THR A 173 -11.71 -5.93 4.26
CA THR A 173 -12.33 -5.87 5.59
C THR A 173 -13.46 -6.89 5.71
N ASN A 174 -13.65 -7.44 6.91
CA ASN A 174 -14.75 -8.32 7.29
C ASN A 174 -15.31 -7.90 8.67
N SER A 175 -16.24 -8.69 9.24
CA SER A 175 -16.89 -8.38 10.53
C SER A 175 -15.92 -8.33 11.71
N ASP A 176 -14.85 -9.11 11.67
CA ASP A 176 -13.94 -9.33 12.80
C ASP A 176 -12.60 -8.60 12.64
N GLY A 177 -12.41 -7.96 11.49
CA GLY A 177 -11.16 -7.26 11.16
C GLY A 177 -10.91 -7.24 9.66
N TYR A 178 -9.98 -8.06 9.17
CA TYR A 178 -9.68 -8.14 7.75
C TYR A 178 -9.07 -9.49 7.35
N GLN A 179 -9.21 -9.81 6.08
CA GLN A 179 -8.47 -10.87 5.40
C GLN A 179 -7.43 -10.25 4.47
N ILE A 180 -6.22 -10.80 4.49
CA ILE A 180 -5.16 -10.49 3.53
C ILE A 180 -4.79 -11.76 2.77
N ASP A 181 -4.87 -11.70 1.46
CA ASP A 181 -4.33 -12.73 0.57
C ASP A 181 -2.97 -12.26 0.06
N LEU A 182 -1.93 -13.09 0.21
CA LEU A 182 -0.54 -12.73 -0.09
C LEU A 182 0.06 -13.63 -1.15
N TRP A 183 0.79 -13.03 -2.10
CA TRP A 183 1.52 -13.69 -3.19
C TRP A 183 2.96 -13.23 -3.24
N GLN A 184 3.84 -14.17 -3.52
CA GLN A 184 5.22 -13.88 -3.90
C GLN A 184 5.27 -13.46 -5.36
N LEU A 185 6.02 -12.40 -5.67
CA LEU A 185 6.38 -12.06 -7.04
C LEU A 185 7.42 -13.05 -7.56
N THR A 186 7.21 -13.59 -8.76
CA THR A 186 8.17 -14.46 -9.44
C THR A 186 8.68 -13.83 -10.72
N THR A 187 9.92 -14.11 -11.09
CA THR A 187 10.49 -13.75 -12.39
C THR A 187 10.00 -14.73 -13.46
N PRO A 188 9.83 -14.26 -14.73
CA PRO A 188 9.50 -15.11 -15.86
C PRO A 188 10.52 -16.21 -16.09
#